data_312c3a3e702f50f7b7145a3fddc18b6f
#
_entry.id   312c3a3e702f50f7b7145a3fddc18b6f
#
_cell.length_a   1.000
_cell.length_b   1.000
_cell.length_c   1.000
_cell.angle_alpha   90.00
_cell.angle_beta   90.00
_cell.angle_gamma   90.00
#
_symmetry.space_group_name_H-M   'P 1'
#
loop_
_entity.id
_entity.type
_entity.pdbx_description
1 polymer ?
#
loop_
_entity_poly.entity_id
_entity_poly.type
_entity_poly.pdbx_seq_one_letter_code
_entity_poly.pdbx_strand_id
1 'polypeptide(L)'
;MALAQRLDVPYRVFSAAELDAQTDRLVTPSKTVFDEMGVYGVAEAAALALAGPVADLLVPKQKSDNATMAVAAMPEPVHSISALAGRKPGRVMLIGIGPGQSDWRTPEAAKWLQASDELVGYGLYINILGSAAAHIPRADFTLGEEEARCRYALERAATGLDVAIICSGDAGIYAMGALVYELLDRDSAASGVSAAARRVSVVTTPGISALQAAAARSGAILGHDFCTISLSDLLTPWDAIETRIH
;
A
#
# COMPACT_ATOMS: atom_id res chain seq x y z
N MET A 1 -6.74 1.38 11.61
CA MET A 1 -5.53 2.24 11.40
C MET A 1 -5.63 3.58 12.14
N ALA A 2 -6.61 4.44 11.86
CA ALA A 2 -6.69 5.78 12.49
C ALA A 2 -6.63 5.80 14.02
N LEU A 3 -7.28 4.85 14.71
CA LEU A 3 -7.23 4.78 16.18
C LEU A 3 -5.82 4.44 16.70
N ALA A 4 -5.16 3.45 16.10
CA ALA A 4 -3.81 3.06 16.49
C ALA A 4 -2.80 4.20 16.27
N GLN A 5 -2.93 4.96 15.18
CA GLN A 5 -2.12 6.15 14.92
C GLN A 5 -2.35 7.24 15.98
N ARG A 6 -3.62 7.48 16.36
CA ARG A 6 -3.95 8.48 17.40
C ARG A 6 -3.42 8.12 18.79
N LEU A 7 -3.33 6.82 19.06
CA LEU A 7 -2.85 6.29 20.35
C LEU A 7 -1.34 5.99 20.34
N ASP A 8 -0.69 6.15 19.18
CA ASP A 8 0.72 5.81 18.97
C ASP A 8 1.07 4.37 19.41
N VAL A 9 0.20 3.43 19.00
CA VAL A 9 0.36 2.01 19.34
C VAL A 9 0.50 1.14 18.09
N PRO A 10 1.21 0.01 18.17
CA PRO A 10 1.34 -0.90 17.05
C PRO A 10 0.00 -1.50 16.65
N TYR A 11 -0.18 -1.69 15.35
CA TYR A 11 -1.36 -2.29 14.75
C TYR A 11 -1.01 -3.65 14.12
N ARG A 12 -1.86 -4.65 14.32
CA ARG A 12 -1.72 -5.99 13.74
C ARG A 12 -3.02 -6.42 13.06
N VAL A 13 -2.88 -7.26 12.04
CA VAL A 13 -3.99 -7.91 11.34
C VAL A 13 -3.81 -9.43 11.38
N PHE A 14 -4.92 -10.13 11.38
CA PHE A 14 -5.00 -11.59 11.45
C PHE A 14 -5.81 -12.12 10.27
N SER A 15 -5.47 -13.31 9.80
CA SER A 15 -6.28 -14.07 8.84
C SER A 15 -7.49 -14.69 9.53
N ALA A 16 -8.48 -15.13 8.74
CA ALA A 16 -9.63 -15.85 9.27
C ALA A 16 -9.21 -17.12 10.03
N ALA A 17 -8.21 -17.86 9.51
CA ALA A 17 -7.71 -19.08 10.17
C ALA A 17 -7.07 -18.80 11.53
N GLU A 18 -6.31 -17.69 11.67
CA GLU A 18 -5.72 -17.30 12.96
C GLU A 18 -6.80 -16.88 13.97
N LEU A 19 -7.88 -16.27 13.51
CA LEU A 19 -9.02 -15.92 14.36
C LEU A 19 -9.85 -17.16 14.73
N ASP A 20 -10.09 -18.05 13.81
CA ASP A 20 -10.84 -19.28 14.04
C ASP A 20 -10.15 -20.22 15.05
N ALA A 21 -8.83 -20.23 15.06
CA ALA A 21 -8.02 -20.93 16.06
C ALA A 21 -8.28 -20.49 17.52
N GLN A 22 -8.99 -19.36 17.72
CA GLN A 22 -9.37 -18.86 19.05
C GLN A 22 -10.82 -19.23 19.43
N THR A 23 -11.55 -19.96 18.60
CA THR A 23 -13.00 -20.21 18.75
C THR A 23 -13.36 -20.77 20.13
N ASP A 24 -12.61 -21.73 20.66
CA ASP A 24 -12.87 -22.35 21.98
C ASP A 24 -12.66 -21.40 23.17
N ARG A 25 -12.04 -20.26 22.94
CA ARG A 25 -11.72 -19.25 23.96
C ARG A 25 -12.68 -18.04 23.94
N LEU A 26 -13.60 -18.00 22.98
CA LEU A 26 -14.55 -16.89 22.84
C LEU A 26 -15.62 -16.94 23.93
N VAL A 27 -15.90 -15.81 24.54
CA VAL A 27 -16.99 -15.64 25.50
C VAL A 27 -18.32 -15.35 24.79
N THR A 28 -18.28 -14.68 23.65
CA THR A 28 -19.47 -14.29 22.89
C THR A 28 -19.40 -14.75 21.41
N PRO A 29 -19.36 -16.07 21.15
CA PRO A 29 -19.36 -16.58 19.78
C PRO A 29 -20.66 -16.21 19.06
N SER A 30 -20.62 -15.96 17.76
CA SER A 30 -21.77 -15.53 16.96
C SER A 30 -21.85 -16.33 15.64
N LYS A 31 -22.95 -17.05 15.48
CA LYS A 31 -23.22 -17.79 14.24
C LYS A 31 -23.42 -16.83 13.04
N THR A 32 -24.04 -15.67 13.25
CA THR A 32 -24.20 -14.65 12.20
C THR A 32 -22.84 -14.18 11.67
N VAL A 33 -21.86 -13.95 12.55
CA VAL A 33 -20.51 -13.57 12.14
C VAL A 33 -19.83 -14.71 11.40
N PHE A 34 -20.06 -15.95 11.82
CA PHE A 34 -19.52 -17.11 11.13
C PHE A 34 -20.08 -17.24 9.70
N ASP A 35 -21.39 -17.07 9.53
CA ASP A 35 -22.05 -17.18 8.23
C ASP A 35 -21.55 -16.09 7.24
N GLU A 36 -21.14 -14.91 7.75
CA GLU A 36 -20.63 -13.80 6.93
C GLU A 36 -19.10 -13.80 6.74
N MET A 37 -18.35 -14.21 7.76
CA MET A 37 -16.89 -13.99 7.83
C MET A 37 -16.08 -15.29 7.97
N GLY A 38 -16.74 -16.44 8.19
CA GLY A 38 -16.09 -17.71 8.41
C GLY A 38 -15.38 -17.84 9.76
N VAL A 39 -15.72 -16.98 10.74
CA VAL A 39 -15.16 -17.01 12.10
C VAL A 39 -16.26 -16.67 13.12
N TYR A 40 -16.24 -17.30 14.29
CA TYR A 40 -17.28 -17.10 15.32
C TYR A 40 -17.18 -15.78 16.08
N GLY A 41 -16.07 -15.04 15.96
CA GLY A 41 -15.92 -13.75 16.62
C GLY A 41 -14.62 -13.06 16.21
N VAL A 42 -14.70 -11.82 15.72
CA VAL A 42 -13.53 -11.08 15.25
C VAL A 42 -12.84 -10.33 16.40
N ALA A 43 -13.61 -9.58 17.21
CA ALA A 43 -13.02 -8.71 18.22
C ALA A 43 -12.31 -9.48 19.35
N GLU A 44 -12.98 -10.48 19.92
CA GLU A 44 -12.40 -11.33 20.98
C GLU A 44 -11.26 -12.19 20.44
N ALA A 45 -11.46 -12.82 19.26
CA ALA A 45 -10.43 -13.64 18.64
C ALA A 45 -9.16 -12.84 18.34
N ALA A 46 -9.28 -11.62 17.81
CA ALA A 46 -8.13 -10.77 17.54
C ALA A 46 -7.41 -10.33 18.83
N ALA A 47 -8.16 -9.99 19.88
CA ALA A 47 -7.58 -9.65 21.17
C ALA A 47 -6.81 -10.82 21.78
N LEU A 48 -7.40 -12.04 21.79
CA LEU A 48 -6.78 -13.26 22.29
C LEU A 48 -5.58 -13.71 21.45
N ALA A 49 -5.69 -13.65 20.11
CA ALA A 49 -4.60 -14.00 19.22
C ALA A 49 -3.39 -13.08 19.41
N LEU A 50 -3.64 -11.77 19.61
CA LEU A 50 -2.56 -10.81 19.89
C LEU A 50 -1.92 -11.04 21.25
N ALA A 51 -2.74 -11.30 22.27
CA ALA A 51 -2.28 -11.43 23.66
C ALA A 51 -1.65 -12.80 23.98
N GLY A 52 -1.84 -13.80 23.09
CA GLY A 52 -1.19 -15.09 23.19
C GLY A 52 -2.03 -16.21 23.83
N PRO A 53 -1.48 -17.44 23.91
CA PRO A 53 -2.25 -18.63 24.26
C PRO A 53 -2.72 -18.69 25.71
N VAL A 54 -2.02 -18.01 26.63
CA VAL A 54 -2.34 -18.00 28.07
C VAL A 54 -3.03 -16.72 28.52
N ALA A 55 -3.40 -15.86 27.58
CA ALA A 55 -4.06 -14.59 27.86
C ALA A 55 -5.54 -14.77 28.13
N ASP A 56 -6.10 -13.93 29.00
CA ASP A 56 -7.52 -13.86 29.29
C ASP A 56 -8.17 -12.59 28.77
N LEU A 57 -9.47 -12.69 28.44
CA LEU A 57 -10.27 -11.51 28.10
C LEU A 57 -10.55 -10.70 29.38
N LEU A 58 -10.06 -9.46 29.41
CA LEU A 58 -10.42 -8.49 30.46
C LEU A 58 -11.79 -7.87 30.19
N VAL A 59 -12.07 -7.58 28.92
CA VAL A 59 -13.35 -7.04 28.49
C VAL A 59 -13.85 -7.90 27.33
N PRO A 60 -14.92 -8.68 27.52
CA PRO A 60 -15.60 -9.38 26.45
C PRO A 60 -16.14 -8.39 25.42
N LYS A 61 -16.55 -8.91 24.27
CA LYS A 61 -17.05 -8.09 23.15
C LYS A 61 -18.07 -7.05 23.60
N GLN A 62 -17.74 -5.80 23.39
CA GLN A 62 -18.64 -4.65 23.47
C GLN A 62 -19.03 -4.22 22.07
N LYS A 63 -20.28 -3.83 21.87
CA LYS A 63 -20.83 -3.46 20.57
C LYS A 63 -21.49 -2.09 20.63
N SER A 64 -21.20 -1.24 19.65
CA SER A 64 -21.98 -0.05 19.30
C SER A 64 -22.55 -0.20 17.89
N ASP A 65 -23.25 0.81 17.39
CA ASP A 65 -23.86 0.78 16.05
C ASP A 65 -22.81 0.57 14.94
N ASN A 66 -21.60 1.09 15.11
CA ASN A 66 -20.58 1.12 14.06
C ASN A 66 -19.24 0.46 14.45
N ALA A 67 -19.15 -0.11 15.65
CA ALA A 67 -17.89 -0.71 16.10
C ALA A 67 -18.11 -1.86 17.10
N THR A 68 -17.16 -2.79 17.10
CA THR A 68 -17.02 -3.80 18.15
C THR A 68 -15.60 -3.73 18.71
N MET A 69 -15.47 -3.94 20.01
CA MET A 69 -14.18 -4.04 20.69
C MET A 69 -14.17 -5.18 21.70
N ALA A 70 -13.00 -5.69 22.00
CA ALA A 70 -12.71 -6.56 23.12
C ALA A 70 -11.30 -6.24 23.62
N VAL A 71 -11.01 -6.56 24.88
CA VAL A 71 -9.68 -6.35 25.47
C VAL A 71 -9.20 -7.64 26.12
N ALA A 72 -7.98 -8.05 25.77
CA ALA A 72 -7.29 -9.17 26.44
C ALA A 72 -6.02 -8.67 27.10
N ALA A 73 -5.63 -9.29 28.20
CA ALA A 73 -4.39 -9.00 28.90
C ALA A 73 -3.29 -9.94 28.41
N MET A 74 -2.13 -9.37 28.14
CA MET A 74 -0.90 -10.15 28.01
C MET A 74 -0.35 -10.43 29.41
N PRO A 75 0.06 -11.69 29.70
CA PRO A 75 0.59 -12.03 31.03
C PRO A 75 1.92 -11.32 31.33
N GLU A 76 2.69 -11.02 30.29
CA GLU A 76 3.97 -10.35 30.38
C GLU A 76 4.01 -9.06 29.54
N PRO A 77 4.76 -8.04 29.94
CA PRO A 77 4.93 -6.83 29.15
C PRO A 77 5.56 -7.10 27.80
N VAL A 78 5.11 -6.36 26.78
CA VAL A 78 5.68 -6.44 25.43
C VAL A 78 6.99 -5.68 25.38
N HIS A 79 8.10 -6.40 25.28
CA HIS A 79 9.44 -5.82 25.17
C HIS A 79 9.86 -5.52 23.72
N SER A 80 9.22 -6.15 22.73
CA SER A 80 9.49 -5.93 21.32
C SER A 80 8.24 -6.02 20.47
N ILE A 81 8.01 -5.00 19.65
CA ILE A 81 6.88 -4.96 18.70
C ILE A 81 6.99 -6.09 17.67
N SER A 82 8.19 -6.52 17.31
CA SER A 82 8.40 -7.61 16.36
C SER A 82 7.95 -8.97 16.89
N ALA A 83 7.86 -9.14 18.21
CA ALA A 83 7.39 -10.36 18.86
C ALA A 83 5.85 -10.48 18.92
N LEU A 84 5.11 -9.43 18.59
CA LEU A 84 3.65 -9.47 18.57
C LEU A 84 3.13 -10.40 17.48
N ALA A 85 2.16 -11.22 17.85
CA ALA A 85 1.43 -12.09 16.91
C ALA A 85 0.71 -11.28 15.83
N GLY A 86 0.33 -11.96 14.75
CA GLY A 86 -0.26 -11.33 13.57
C GLY A 86 0.77 -10.62 12.69
N ARG A 87 0.31 -10.10 11.57
CA ARG A 87 1.17 -9.38 10.62
C ARG A 87 0.97 -7.87 10.73
N LYS A 88 2.01 -7.08 10.42
CA LYS A 88 1.84 -5.65 10.19
C LYS A 88 0.89 -5.43 9.00
N PRO A 89 0.10 -4.37 8.97
CA PRO A 89 -0.58 -3.98 7.74
C PRO A 89 0.47 -3.60 6.71
N GLY A 90 0.36 -4.17 5.52
CA GLY A 90 1.22 -3.76 4.43
C GLY A 90 0.78 -2.44 3.81
N ARG A 91 1.64 -1.86 2.98
CA ARG A 91 1.35 -0.63 2.25
C ARG A 91 1.96 -0.67 0.85
N VAL A 92 1.31 0.03 -0.06
CA VAL A 92 1.88 0.35 -1.37
C VAL A 92 2.49 1.75 -1.28
N MET A 93 3.74 1.84 -1.68
CA MET A 93 4.49 3.09 -1.74
C MET A 93 4.71 3.46 -3.22
N LEU A 94 4.07 4.52 -3.67
CA LEU A 94 4.27 5.07 -5.01
C LEU A 94 5.49 5.97 -4.97
N ILE A 95 6.60 5.51 -5.56
CA ILE A 95 7.89 6.19 -5.48
C ILE A 95 8.26 6.78 -6.84
N GLY A 96 8.25 8.11 -6.92
CA GLY A 96 8.85 8.85 -8.03
C GLY A 96 10.36 8.90 -7.88
N ILE A 97 11.10 8.26 -8.80
CA ILE A 97 12.58 8.19 -8.72
C ILE A 97 13.30 9.34 -9.41
N GLY A 98 12.55 10.34 -9.90
CA GLY A 98 13.10 11.41 -10.71
C GLY A 98 13.45 10.95 -12.13
N PRO A 99 14.23 11.77 -12.89
CA PRO A 99 14.55 11.49 -14.29
C PRO A 99 15.68 10.47 -14.48
N GLY A 100 16.14 9.81 -13.40
CA GLY A 100 17.10 8.71 -13.44
C GLY A 100 18.39 8.95 -12.66
N GLN A 101 18.82 10.19 -12.48
CA GLN A 101 20.04 10.52 -11.71
C GLN A 101 19.77 10.44 -10.20
N SER A 102 20.71 9.89 -9.43
CA SER A 102 20.61 9.79 -7.97
C SER A 102 20.41 11.14 -7.28
N ASP A 103 21.10 12.17 -7.75
CA ASP A 103 21.06 13.53 -7.18
C ASP A 103 19.69 14.22 -7.35
N TRP A 104 18.87 13.70 -8.27
CA TRP A 104 17.51 14.20 -8.51
C TRP A 104 16.43 13.29 -7.90
N ARG A 105 16.84 12.32 -7.11
CA ARG A 105 15.95 11.55 -6.27
C ARG A 105 15.75 12.26 -4.94
N THR A 106 14.49 12.44 -4.52
CA THR A 106 14.23 13.06 -3.23
C THR A 106 14.76 12.18 -2.08
N PRO A 107 15.22 12.78 -0.96
CA PRO A 107 15.66 12.02 0.21
C PRO A 107 14.57 11.09 0.76
N GLU A 108 13.31 11.50 0.68
CA GLU A 108 12.17 10.69 1.09
C GLU A 108 12.00 9.46 0.20
N ALA A 109 12.07 9.62 -1.13
CA ALA A 109 12.02 8.51 -2.08
C ALA A 109 13.16 7.51 -1.83
N ALA A 110 14.37 8.01 -1.56
CA ALA A 110 15.51 7.17 -1.23
C ALA A 110 15.29 6.38 0.08
N LYS A 111 14.74 7.03 1.12
CA LYS A 111 14.42 6.38 2.39
C LYS A 111 13.34 5.31 2.23
N TRP A 112 12.28 5.57 1.48
CA TRP A 112 11.20 4.60 1.27
C TRP A 112 11.67 3.42 0.42
N LEU A 113 12.51 3.67 -0.58
CA LEU A 113 13.13 2.62 -1.37
C LEU A 113 13.88 1.62 -0.46
N GLN A 114 14.70 2.11 0.47
CA GLN A 114 15.43 1.26 1.41
C GLN A 114 14.53 0.54 2.43
N ALA A 115 13.35 1.08 2.71
CA ALA A 115 12.38 0.48 3.63
C ALA A 115 11.43 -0.51 2.94
N SER A 116 11.56 -0.73 1.63
CA SER A 116 10.69 -1.61 0.86
C SER A 116 11.07 -3.07 1.03
N ASP A 117 10.06 -3.92 1.20
CA ASP A 117 10.21 -5.38 1.20
C ASP A 117 10.29 -5.93 -0.25
N GLU A 118 9.67 -5.23 -1.22
CA GLU A 118 9.63 -5.63 -2.63
C GLU A 118 9.46 -4.40 -3.54
N LEU A 119 10.17 -4.41 -4.68
CA LEU A 119 10.04 -3.42 -5.74
C LEU A 119 9.21 -3.97 -6.89
N VAL A 120 8.29 -3.19 -7.38
CA VAL A 120 7.43 -3.52 -8.51
C VAL A 120 7.53 -2.41 -9.55
N GLY A 121 7.78 -2.73 -10.79
CA GLY A 121 7.93 -1.68 -11.80
C GLY A 121 8.23 -2.19 -13.21
N TYR A 122 8.35 -1.24 -14.12
CA TYR A 122 8.97 -1.50 -15.42
C TYR A 122 10.46 -1.78 -15.20
N GLY A 123 10.94 -2.91 -15.71
CA GLY A 123 12.31 -3.38 -15.43
C GLY A 123 13.40 -2.34 -15.71
N LEU A 124 13.23 -1.50 -16.76
CA LEU A 124 14.16 -0.42 -17.06
C LEU A 124 14.27 0.59 -15.89
N TYR A 125 13.14 0.98 -15.29
CA TYR A 125 13.14 1.95 -14.19
C TYR A 125 13.79 1.39 -12.93
N ILE A 126 13.57 0.11 -12.64
CA ILE A 126 14.22 -0.55 -11.51
C ILE A 126 15.73 -0.67 -11.77
N ASN A 127 16.16 -0.96 -13.02
CA ASN A 127 17.57 -1.01 -13.38
C ASN A 127 18.31 0.33 -13.19
N ILE A 128 17.64 1.46 -13.41
CA ILE A 128 18.20 2.80 -13.19
C ILE A 128 18.58 3.02 -11.72
N LEU A 129 17.93 2.34 -10.77
CA LEU A 129 18.26 2.44 -9.36
C LEU A 129 19.65 1.86 -9.01
N GLY A 130 20.17 0.94 -9.83
CA GLY A 130 21.49 0.35 -9.67
C GLY A 130 21.70 -0.30 -8.30
N SER A 131 22.83 0.00 -7.67
CA SER A 131 23.19 -0.56 -6.36
C SER A 131 22.21 -0.20 -5.24
N ALA A 132 21.46 0.89 -5.37
CA ALA A 132 20.48 1.30 -4.37
C ALA A 132 19.29 0.32 -4.24
N ALA A 133 19.06 -0.51 -5.26
CA ALA A 133 17.95 -1.48 -5.30
C ALA A 133 18.44 -2.94 -5.38
N ALA A 134 19.73 -3.19 -5.52
CA ALA A 134 20.28 -4.51 -5.86
C ALA A 134 19.97 -5.61 -4.82
N HIS A 135 19.75 -5.24 -3.57
CA HIS A 135 19.47 -6.17 -2.47
C HIS A 135 17.98 -6.38 -2.20
N ILE A 136 17.11 -5.63 -2.87
CA ILE A 136 15.67 -5.66 -2.64
C ILE A 136 15.02 -6.61 -3.66
N PRO A 137 14.18 -7.57 -3.22
CA PRO A 137 13.40 -8.40 -4.11
C PRO A 137 12.60 -7.55 -5.11
N ARG A 138 12.46 -8.02 -6.36
CA ARG A 138 11.79 -7.25 -7.40
C ARG A 138 10.87 -8.10 -8.26
N ALA A 139 9.80 -7.49 -8.73
CA ALA A 139 8.90 -8.01 -9.74
C ALA A 139 8.87 -7.06 -10.94
N ASP A 140 9.41 -7.54 -12.06
CA ASP A 140 9.51 -6.78 -13.30
C ASP A 140 8.28 -6.99 -14.17
N PHE A 141 7.79 -5.91 -14.75
CA PHE A 141 6.67 -5.90 -15.69
C PHE A 141 7.09 -5.20 -16.98
N THR A 142 6.48 -5.57 -18.09
CA THR A 142 6.70 -4.93 -19.38
C THR A 142 5.77 -3.73 -19.59
N LEU A 143 6.01 -2.97 -20.65
CA LEU A 143 5.06 -1.92 -21.07
C LEU A 143 3.76 -2.57 -21.53
N GLY A 144 2.62 -1.94 -21.20
CA GLY A 144 1.29 -2.49 -21.46
C GLY A 144 0.74 -3.34 -20.31
N GLU A 145 1.55 -3.64 -19.28
CA GLU A 145 1.13 -4.41 -18.10
C GLU A 145 0.88 -3.52 -16.86
N GLU A 146 0.52 -2.26 -17.07
CA GLU A 146 0.34 -1.27 -16.00
C GLU A 146 -0.69 -1.72 -14.96
N GLU A 147 -1.83 -2.23 -15.42
CA GLU A 147 -2.88 -2.72 -14.52
C GLU A 147 -2.44 -3.97 -13.74
N ALA A 148 -1.82 -4.93 -14.42
CA ALA A 148 -1.31 -6.15 -13.79
C ALA A 148 -0.27 -5.83 -12.71
N ARG A 149 0.61 -4.87 -12.98
CA ARG A 149 1.64 -4.36 -12.07
C ARG A 149 1.04 -3.73 -10.82
N CYS A 150 0.06 -2.84 -10.98
CA CYS A 150 -0.60 -2.17 -9.86
C CYS A 150 -1.40 -3.17 -9.02
N ARG A 151 -2.12 -4.09 -9.65
CA ARG A 151 -2.85 -5.17 -9.00
C ARG A 151 -1.92 -6.08 -8.21
N TYR A 152 -0.83 -6.51 -8.81
CA TYR A 152 0.18 -7.32 -8.14
C TYR A 152 0.70 -6.63 -6.87
N ALA A 153 1.09 -5.36 -6.96
CA ALA A 153 1.61 -4.62 -5.82
C ALA A 153 0.59 -4.51 -4.67
N LEU A 154 -0.69 -4.26 -4.99
CA LEU A 154 -1.77 -4.19 -4.00
C LEU A 154 -2.01 -5.54 -3.31
N GLU A 155 -2.06 -6.64 -4.08
CA GLU A 155 -2.24 -8.00 -3.52
C GLU A 155 -1.02 -8.43 -2.69
N ARG A 156 0.20 -8.10 -3.10
CA ARG A 156 1.41 -8.34 -2.32
C ARG A 156 1.39 -7.55 -1.01
N ALA A 157 1.04 -6.28 -1.06
CA ALA A 157 0.92 -5.45 0.15
C ALA A 157 -0.17 -5.98 1.10
N ALA A 158 -1.25 -6.58 0.58
CA ALA A 158 -2.27 -7.24 1.41
C ALA A 158 -1.73 -8.39 2.27
N THR A 159 -0.59 -8.96 1.93
CA THR A 159 0.11 -9.97 2.74
C THR A 159 0.93 -9.39 3.90
N GLY A 160 0.99 -8.05 4.03
CA GLY A 160 1.72 -7.34 5.10
C GLY A 160 3.06 -6.78 4.68
N LEU A 161 3.38 -6.78 3.38
CA LEU A 161 4.63 -6.25 2.83
C LEU A 161 4.54 -4.74 2.56
N ASP A 162 5.66 -4.06 2.69
CA ASP A 162 5.86 -2.71 2.19
C ASP A 162 6.35 -2.80 0.73
N VAL A 163 5.42 -2.62 -0.22
CA VAL A 163 5.67 -2.81 -1.66
C VAL A 163 5.84 -1.46 -2.34
N ALA A 164 6.97 -1.22 -2.99
CA ALA A 164 7.23 0.00 -3.74
C ALA A 164 6.90 -0.16 -5.22
N ILE A 165 5.99 0.67 -5.73
CA ILE A 165 5.81 0.83 -7.18
C ILE A 165 6.76 1.93 -7.66
N ILE A 166 7.70 1.54 -8.52
CA ILE A 166 8.74 2.43 -9.04
C ILE A 166 8.24 3.15 -10.29
N CYS A 167 8.19 4.48 -10.21
CA CYS A 167 7.78 5.35 -11.30
C CYS A 167 8.92 6.27 -11.73
N SER A 168 9.16 6.42 -13.04
CA SER A 168 10.04 7.46 -13.56
C SER A 168 9.43 8.83 -13.32
N GLY A 169 10.24 9.83 -12.99
CA GLY A 169 9.76 11.17 -12.68
C GLY A 169 8.98 11.22 -11.37
N ASP A 170 7.76 11.69 -11.44
CA ASP A 170 6.79 11.77 -10.34
C ASP A 170 5.72 10.68 -10.47
N ALA A 171 5.35 10.04 -9.36
CA ALA A 171 4.41 8.92 -9.37
C ALA A 171 2.95 9.33 -9.67
N GLY A 172 2.61 10.61 -9.56
CA GLY A 172 1.28 11.18 -9.82
C GLY A 172 1.15 11.88 -11.17
N ILE A 173 2.25 12.10 -11.91
CA ILE A 173 2.25 12.82 -13.20
C ILE A 173 2.44 11.82 -14.34
N TYR A 174 1.35 11.48 -15.05
CA TYR A 174 1.32 10.48 -16.13
C TYR A 174 1.97 9.14 -15.73
N ALA A 175 1.75 8.70 -14.48
CA ALA A 175 2.36 7.53 -13.88
C ALA A 175 1.31 6.64 -13.18
N MET A 176 1.77 5.68 -12.36
CA MET A 176 0.93 4.61 -11.80
C MET A 176 -0.05 5.07 -10.71
N GLY A 177 0.13 6.27 -10.15
CA GLY A 177 -0.67 6.72 -9.01
C GLY A 177 -2.17 6.67 -9.25
N ALA A 178 -2.64 7.23 -10.36
CA ALA A 178 -4.07 7.24 -10.71
C ALA A 178 -4.65 5.82 -10.83
N LEU A 179 -3.93 4.92 -11.50
CA LEU A 179 -4.38 3.54 -11.75
C LEU A 179 -4.47 2.72 -10.46
N VAL A 180 -3.58 2.93 -9.50
CA VAL A 180 -3.65 2.27 -8.18
C VAL A 180 -4.96 2.64 -7.47
N TYR A 181 -5.32 3.92 -7.43
CA TYR A 181 -6.58 4.36 -6.81
C TYR A 181 -7.80 3.90 -7.59
N GLU A 182 -7.74 3.90 -8.92
CA GLU A 182 -8.81 3.37 -9.76
C GLU A 182 -9.08 1.88 -9.46
N LEU A 183 -8.04 1.05 -9.32
CA LEU A 183 -8.19 -0.36 -8.96
C LEU A 183 -8.81 -0.58 -7.58
N LEU A 184 -8.51 0.30 -6.62
CA LEU A 184 -9.10 0.26 -5.29
C LEU A 184 -10.59 0.64 -5.28
N ASP A 185 -11.01 1.50 -6.21
CA ASP A 185 -12.38 2.02 -6.32
C ASP A 185 -13.31 1.09 -7.13
N ARG A 186 -12.77 0.16 -7.91
CA ARG A 186 -13.58 -0.79 -8.70
C ARG A 186 -14.39 -1.74 -7.81
N ASP A 187 -15.65 -1.93 -8.11
CA ASP A 187 -16.63 -2.61 -7.25
C ASP A 187 -16.38 -4.10 -7.02
N SER A 188 -15.77 -4.80 -7.97
CA SER A 188 -15.56 -6.24 -7.89
C SER A 188 -14.09 -6.64 -7.83
N ALA A 189 -13.80 -7.77 -7.17
CA ALA A 189 -12.45 -8.34 -7.16
C ALA A 189 -11.98 -8.80 -8.56
N ALA A 190 -12.90 -9.12 -9.46
CA ALA A 190 -12.57 -9.52 -10.83
C ALA A 190 -12.06 -8.33 -11.67
N SER A 191 -12.63 -7.13 -11.50
CA SER A 191 -12.21 -5.91 -12.18
C SER A 191 -11.22 -5.06 -11.35
N GLY A 192 -11.31 -5.13 -10.03
CA GLY A 192 -10.45 -4.43 -9.07
C GLY A 192 -9.44 -5.34 -8.38
N VAL A 193 -9.41 -5.31 -7.07
CA VAL A 193 -8.52 -6.09 -6.20
C VAL A 193 -9.30 -6.78 -5.09
N SER A 194 -8.66 -7.70 -4.39
CA SER A 194 -9.28 -8.43 -3.27
C SER A 194 -9.74 -7.49 -2.13
N ALA A 195 -10.68 -7.96 -1.32
CA ALA A 195 -11.13 -7.22 -0.14
C ALA A 195 -9.99 -6.93 0.87
N ALA A 196 -8.95 -7.75 0.91
CA ALA A 196 -7.76 -7.51 1.72
C ALA A 196 -6.91 -6.39 1.12
N ALA A 197 -6.68 -6.39 -0.18
CA ALA A 197 -5.92 -5.37 -0.89
C ALA A 197 -6.60 -3.99 -0.86
N ARG A 198 -7.92 -3.93 -0.86
CA ARG A 198 -8.68 -2.66 -0.68
C ARG A 198 -8.42 -1.97 0.67
N ARG A 199 -7.92 -2.67 1.66
CA ARG A 199 -7.59 -2.13 2.98
C ARG A 199 -6.11 -1.77 3.15
N VAL A 200 -5.32 -1.97 2.12
CA VAL A 200 -3.90 -1.59 2.10
C VAL A 200 -3.77 -0.07 2.14
N SER A 201 -2.81 0.42 2.88
CA SER A 201 -2.46 1.84 2.87
C SER A 201 -1.66 2.16 1.61
N VAL A 202 -2.05 3.22 0.90
CA VAL A 202 -1.29 3.75 -0.24
C VAL A 202 -0.70 5.08 0.16
N VAL A 203 0.59 5.24 -0.04
CA VAL A 203 1.35 6.47 0.23
C VAL A 203 2.18 6.84 -0.99
N THR A 204 2.44 8.12 -1.18
CA THR A 204 3.12 8.63 -2.37
C THR A 204 4.23 9.59 -1.98
N THR A 205 5.42 9.45 -2.58
CA THR A 205 6.45 10.49 -2.52
C THR A 205 6.46 11.30 -3.80
N PRO A 206 6.69 12.60 -3.74
CA PRO A 206 6.92 13.40 -4.94
C PRO A 206 8.25 13.04 -5.59
N GLY A 207 8.31 13.19 -6.92
CA GLY A 207 9.52 13.04 -7.71
C GLY A 207 9.73 14.22 -8.66
N ILE A 208 10.96 14.45 -9.07
CA ILE A 208 11.25 15.45 -10.12
C ILE A 208 10.78 14.89 -11.45
N SER A 209 9.72 15.48 -12.01
CA SER A 209 9.15 15.04 -13.28
C SER A 209 10.05 15.41 -14.47
N ALA A 210 9.82 14.76 -15.61
CA ALA A 210 10.48 15.09 -16.88
C ALA A 210 10.23 16.56 -17.28
N LEU A 211 9.08 17.12 -16.93
CA LEU A 211 8.73 18.53 -17.12
C LEU A 211 9.76 19.47 -16.44
N GLN A 212 9.95 19.28 -15.13
CA GLN A 212 10.89 20.08 -14.35
C GLN A 212 12.35 19.87 -14.79
N ALA A 213 12.71 18.60 -15.04
CA ALA A 213 14.05 18.24 -15.48
C ALA A 213 14.40 18.84 -16.86
N ALA A 214 13.50 18.77 -17.82
CA ALA A 214 13.67 19.34 -19.15
C ALA A 214 13.74 20.87 -19.09
N ALA A 215 12.82 21.50 -18.36
CA ALA A 215 12.81 22.95 -18.17
C ALA A 215 14.14 23.48 -17.58
N ALA A 216 14.64 22.82 -16.54
CA ALA A 216 15.91 23.17 -15.90
C ALA A 216 17.12 22.99 -16.84
N ARG A 217 17.11 21.99 -17.70
CA ARG A 217 18.22 21.70 -18.63
C ARG A 217 18.21 22.57 -19.87
N SER A 218 17.03 22.95 -20.37
CA SER A 218 16.88 23.81 -21.54
C SER A 218 16.91 25.31 -21.23
N GLY A 219 16.88 25.69 -19.94
CA GLY A 219 16.75 27.08 -19.51
C GLY A 219 15.34 27.66 -19.72
N ALA A 220 14.36 26.81 -20.03
CA ALA A 220 12.97 27.21 -20.15
C ALA A 220 12.33 27.30 -18.76
N ILE A 221 12.30 28.49 -18.18
CA ILE A 221 11.75 28.73 -16.86
C ILE A 221 10.22 28.56 -16.91
N LEU A 222 9.69 27.68 -16.04
CA LEU A 222 8.25 27.54 -15.83
C LEU A 222 7.79 28.74 -14.98
N GLY A 223 7.29 29.76 -15.65
CA GLY A 223 6.85 31.01 -15.02
C GLY A 223 5.45 30.91 -14.42
N HIS A 224 4.47 31.62 -15.03
CA HIS A 224 3.12 31.68 -14.49
C HIS A 224 2.28 30.48 -14.90
N ASP A 225 1.91 30.42 -16.17
CA ASP A 225 1.04 29.38 -16.70
C ASP A 225 1.81 28.45 -17.62
N PHE A 226 1.53 27.16 -17.53
CA PHE A 226 2.03 26.15 -18.46
C PHE A 226 1.01 25.03 -18.64
N CYS A 227 1.10 24.33 -19.76
CA CYS A 227 0.28 23.17 -20.07
C CYS A 227 1.17 21.95 -20.28
N THR A 228 0.75 20.81 -19.78
CA THR A 228 1.37 19.52 -20.06
C THR A 228 0.45 18.70 -20.94
N ILE A 229 1.00 18.15 -22.02
CA ILE A 229 0.28 17.30 -22.95
C ILE A 229 1.06 15.99 -23.07
N SER A 230 0.38 14.86 -22.79
CA SER A 230 0.97 13.54 -23.05
C SER A 230 1.07 13.32 -24.56
N LEU A 231 2.24 12.92 -25.00
CA LEU A 231 2.49 12.51 -26.39
C LEU A 231 2.40 10.98 -26.57
N SER A 232 1.82 10.27 -25.59
CA SER A 232 1.58 8.83 -25.73
C SER A 232 0.53 8.59 -26.81
N ASP A 233 0.96 7.99 -27.91
CA ASP A 233 0.12 7.63 -29.06
C ASP A 233 -0.98 6.62 -28.71
N LEU A 234 -0.80 5.83 -27.66
CA LEU A 234 -1.82 4.91 -27.13
C LEU A 234 -2.97 5.63 -26.39
N LEU A 235 -2.69 6.76 -25.74
CA LEU A 235 -3.62 7.43 -24.83
C LEU A 235 -4.11 8.79 -25.33
N THR A 236 -3.38 9.42 -26.25
CA THR A 236 -3.67 10.78 -26.72
C THR A 236 -3.57 10.84 -28.25
N PRO A 237 -4.69 10.73 -28.98
CA PRO A 237 -4.70 10.89 -30.44
C PRO A 237 -4.15 12.25 -30.85
N TRP A 238 -3.47 12.29 -32.01
CA TRP A 238 -2.82 13.52 -32.49
C TRP A 238 -3.78 14.71 -32.63
N ASP A 239 -4.99 14.48 -33.13
CA ASP A 239 -6.02 15.53 -33.27
C ASP A 239 -6.36 16.19 -31.93
N ALA A 240 -6.36 15.39 -30.84
CA ALA A 240 -6.57 15.93 -29.48
C ALA A 240 -5.38 16.76 -28.98
N ILE A 241 -4.16 16.46 -29.44
CA ILE A 241 -2.95 17.25 -29.15
C ILE A 241 -3.03 18.59 -29.88
N GLU A 242 -3.33 18.58 -31.19
CA GLU A 242 -3.50 19.80 -31.98
C GLU A 242 -4.54 20.76 -31.38
N THR A 243 -5.70 20.22 -30.98
CA THR A 243 -6.77 21.01 -30.35
C THR A 243 -6.34 21.66 -29.03
N ARG A 244 -5.36 21.10 -28.31
CA ARG A 244 -4.86 21.65 -27.05
C ARG A 244 -3.72 22.66 -27.21
N ILE A 245 -3.09 22.69 -28.36
CA ILE A 245 -2.00 23.63 -28.70
C ILE A 245 -2.59 24.94 -29.23
N HIS A 246 -3.76 24.91 -29.85
CA HIS A 246 -4.48 26.06 -30.39
C HIS A 246 -5.59 26.53 -29.44
#